data_9dac81c62ad9e29167a8dc7123e8c468
#
_entry.id   9dac81c62ad9e29167a8dc7123e8c468
#
_cell.length_a   1.000
_cell.length_b   1.000
_cell.length_c   1.000
_cell.angle_alpha   90.00
_cell.angle_beta   90.00
_cell.angle_gamma   90.00
#
_symmetry.space_group_name_H-M   'P 1'
#
loop_
_entity.id
_entity.type
_entity.pdbx_description
1 polymer ?
#
loop_
_entity_poly.entity_id
_entity_poly.type
_entity_poly.pdbx_seq_one_letter_code
_entity_poly.pdbx_strand_id
1 'polypeptide(L)'
;NLMNREYYERINHLPQEDLDILIDILPERVKNYLIKSEKKYDLIEVILDLGRLPEVRFSSSTELIAGDDITHIDIQYLISKISEFGDDNRAGIERTLHRISVIRNRKGTPVGITCRVGRAIEGTIKNIEDLVLSGESVLLLGKPGVGKTTMLREVARVLSINANKRVVIVDTSNEIAGDGDVA
;
A
#
# COMPACT_ATOMS: atom_id res chain seq x y z
N ASN A 1 27.08 -2.11 16.52
CA ASN A 1 26.54 -0.77 16.70
C ASN A 1 25.06 -0.91 17.06
N LEU A 2 24.73 -0.67 18.34
CA LEU A 2 23.39 -0.81 18.91
C LEU A 2 22.35 0.07 18.19
N MET A 3 22.74 1.24 17.72
CA MET A 3 21.89 2.17 16.97
C MET A 3 21.38 1.60 15.63
N ASN A 4 22.17 0.75 14.95
CA ASN A 4 21.73 0.12 13.71
C ASN A 4 20.68 -0.98 13.95
N ARG A 5 20.72 -1.64 15.10
CA ARG A 5 19.80 -2.74 15.40
C ARG A 5 18.40 -2.24 15.77
N GLU A 6 18.30 -1.21 16.60
CA GLU A 6 17.02 -0.54 16.91
C GLU A 6 16.39 0.13 15.66
N TYR A 7 17.22 0.65 14.76
CA TYR A 7 16.79 1.21 13.50
C TYR A 7 16.22 0.16 12.56
N TYR A 8 16.88 -0.99 12.40
CA TYR A 8 16.38 -2.12 11.60
C TYR A 8 15.10 -2.74 12.20
N GLU A 9 14.99 -2.79 13.51
CA GLU A 9 13.77 -3.27 14.18
C GLU A 9 12.59 -2.29 13.99
N ARG A 10 12.81 -0.98 14.01
CA ARG A 10 11.77 0.03 13.71
C ARG A 10 11.30 -0.01 12.26
N ILE A 11 12.20 -0.21 11.31
CA ILE A 11 11.86 -0.26 9.88
C ILE A 11 11.07 -1.53 9.54
N ASN A 12 11.40 -2.65 10.17
CA ASN A 12 10.66 -3.91 9.97
C ASN A 12 9.24 -3.89 10.58
N HIS A 13 8.91 -2.92 11.44
CA HIS A 13 7.57 -2.75 11.98
C HIS A 13 6.65 -1.85 11.13
N LEU A 14 7.20 -0.90 10.38
CA LEU A 14 6.41 0.00 9.54
C LEU A 14 5.54 -0.71 8.47
N PRO A 15 6.04 -1.73 7.75
CA PRO A 15 5.21 -2.50 6.80
C PRO A 15 4.10 -3.31 7.47
N GLN A 16 4.25 -3.67 8.75
CA GLN A 16 3.27 -4.45 9.50
C GLN A 16 2.10 -3.59 9.95
N GLU A 17 2.35 -2.39 10.45
CA GLU A 17 1.31 -1.44 10.85
C GLU A 17 0.44 -1.03 9.66
N ASP A 18 1.04 -0.75 8.51
CA ASP A 18 0.31 -0.41 7.29
C ASP A 18 -0.60 -1.56 6.84
N LEU A 19 -0.12 -2.81 6.90
CA LEU A 19 -0.92 -3.97 6.55
C LEU A 19 -2.11 -4.15 7.50
N ASP A 20 -1.92 -3.90 8.80
CA ASP A 20 -2.99 -3.98 9.78
C ASP A 20 -4.08 -2.94 9.51
N ILE A 21 -3.72 -1.74 9.07
CA ILE A 21 -4.68 -0.71 8.64
C ILE A 21 -5.55 -1.21 7.48
N LEU A 22 -4.95 -1.86 6.48
CA LEU A 22 -5.71 -2.46 5.38
C LEU A 22 -6.64 -3.58 5.87
N ILE A 23 -6.13 -4.47 6.72
CA ILE A 23 -6.90 -5.61 7.23
C ILE A 23 -8.09 -5.12 8.06
N ASP A 24 -7.94 -4.03 8.81
CA ASP A 24 -8.98 -3.49 9.70
C ASP A 24 -10.20 -2.95 8.96
N ILE A 25 -10.07 -2.54 7.71
CA ILE A 25 -11.21 -2.08 6.91
C ILE A 25 -11.95 -3.20 6.18
N LEU A 26 -11.41 -4.42 6.13
CA LEU A 26 -12.01 -5.54 5.43
C LEU A 26 -13.24 -6.10 6.19
N PRO A 27 -14.19 -6.76 5.50
CA PRO A 27 -15.27 -7.49 6.14
C PRO A 27 -14.74 -8.49 7.19
N GLU A 28 -15.47 -8.62 8.30
CA GLU A 28 -15.03 -9.32 9.51
C GLU A 28 -14.48 -10.74 9.25
N ARG A 29 -15.13 -11.51 8.38
CA ARG A 29 -14.65 -12.87 8.07
C ARG A 29 -13.33 -12.89 7.31
N VAL A 30 -13.11 -11.91 6.41
CA VAL A 30 -11.86 -11.77 5.65
C VAL A 30 -10.74 -11.33 6.58
N LYS A 31 -11.04 -10.36 7.44
CA LYS A 31 -10.15 -9.89 8.50
C LYS A 31 -9.73 -11.06 9.41
N ASN A 32 -10.69 -11.82 9.93
CA ASN A 32 -10.40 -12.95 10.81
C ASN A 32 -9.59 -14.05 10.15
N TYR A 33 -9.83 -14.30 8.86
CA TYR A 33 -9.02 -15.23 8.08
C TYR A 33 -7.56 -14.78 7.99
N LEU A 34 -7.35 -13.52 7.61
CA LEU A 34 -6.00 -12.97 7.42
C LEU A 34 -5.23 -12.86 8.74
N ILE A 35 -5.88 -12.49 9.84
CA ILE A 35 -5.24 -12.43 11.17
C ILE A 35 -4.70 -13.80 11.60
N LYS A 36 -5.40 -14.87 11.27
CA LYS A 36 -5.02 -16.25 11.61
C LYS A 36 -4.03 -16.86 10.61
N SER A 37 -3.84 -16.26 9.45
CA SER A 37 -2.97 -16.79 8.41
C SER A 37 -1.50 -16.55 8.72
N GLU A 38 -0.69 -17.60 8.69
CA GLU A 38 0.77 -17.49 8.77
C GLU A 38 1.36 -16.73 7.57
N LYS A 39 0.63 -16.68 6.44
CA LYS A 39 1.01 -15.97 5.21
C LYS A 39 0.60 -14.50 5.20
N LYS A 40 0.06 -13.97 6.29
CA LYS A 40 -0.46 -12.60 6.39
C LYS A 40 0.50 -11.57 5.77
N TYR A 41 1.77 -11.69 6.06
CA TYR A 41 2.79 -10.75 5.59
C TYR A 41 3.19 -10.91 4.11
N ASP A 42 2.78 -12.01 3.48
CA ASP A 42 2.96 -12.25 2.05
C ASP A 42 1.75 -11.83 1.22
N LEU A 43 0.74 -11.21 1.84
CA LEU A 43 -0.48 -10.77 1.18
C LEU A 43 -0.16 -9.75 0.09
N ILE A 44 -0.66 -9.99 -1.11
CA ILE A 44 -0.52 -9.09 -2.26
C ILE A 44 -1.83 -8.35 -2.52
N GLU A 45 -2.96 -9.08 -2.48
CA GLU A 45 -4.24 -8.55 -2.94
C GLU A 45 -5.41 -9.28 -2.29
N VAL A 46 -6.48 -8.55 -2.00
CA VAL A 46 -7.78 -9.08 -1.60
C VAL A 46 -8.81 -8.69 -2.64
N ILE A 47 -9.58 -9.66 -3.14
CA ILE A 47 -10.60 -9.47 -4.16
C ILE A 47 -11.96 -9.87 -3.59
N LEU A 48 -12.89 -8.94 -3.65
CA LEU A 48 -14.26 -9.08 -3.14
C LEU A 48 -15.23 -8.81 -4.30
N ASP A 49 -15.63 -9.85 -5.02
CA ASP A 49 -16.58 -9.76 -6.12
C ASP A 49 -17.95 -10.24 -5.67
N LEU A 50 -19.01 -9.48 -6.00
CA LEU A 50 -20.38 -9.79 -5.66
C LEU A 50 -20.79 -11.19 -6.16
N GLY A 51 -21.34 -12.01 -5.26
CA GLY A 51 -21.79 -13.36 -5.57
C GLY A 51 -20.66 -14.37 -5.76
N ARG A 52 -19.46 -14.07 -5.25
CA ARG A 52 -18.32 -14.98 -5.23
C ARG A 52 -17.71 -15.07 -3.82
N LEU A 53 -16.99 -16.14 -3.56
CA LEU A 53 -16.19 -16.25 -2.35
C LEU A 53 -15.08 -15.19 -2.35
N PRO A 54 -14.74 -14.62 -1.18
CA PRO A 54 -13.58 -13.74 -1.08
C PRO A 54 -12.31 -14.45 -1.52
N GLU A 55 -11.50 -13.78 -2.33
CA GLU A 55 -10.21 -14.29 -2.80
C GLU A 55 -9.08 -13.49 -2.16
N VAL A 56 -8.08 -14.19 -1.64
CA VAL A 56 -6.85 -13.61 -1.11
C VAL A 56 -5.66 -14.15 -1.91
N ARG A 57 -4.82 -13.24 -2.36
CA ARG A 57 -3.61 -13.57 -3.13
C ARG A 57 -2.38 -13.27 -2.32
N PHE A 58 -1.59 -14.30 -2.15
CA PHE A 58 -0.27 -14.22 -1.54
C PHE A 58 0.82 -14.35 -2.62
N SER A 59 2.06 -14.07 -2.29
CA SER A 59 3.18 -14.19 -3.24
C SER A 59 3.32 -15.59 -3.86
N SER A 60 2.94 -16.63 -3.13
CA SER A 60 3.10 -18.04 -3.53
C SER A 60 1.79 -18.78 -3.80
N SER A 61 0.63 -18.22 -3.48
CA SER A 61 -0.65 -18.92 -3.58
C SER A 61 -1.83 -17.95 -3.71
N THR A 62 -2.94 -18.47 -4.24
CA THR A 62 -4.25 -17.82 -4.21
C THR A 62 -5.21 -18.73 -3.45
N GLU A 63 -5.96 -18.15 -2.53
CA GLU A 63 -6.86 -18.90 -1.64
C GLU A 63 -8.26 -18.26 -1.65
N LEU A 64 -9.29 -19.12 -1.67
CA LEU A 64 -10.68 -18.70 -1.50
C LEU A 64 -11.07 -18.91 -0.04
N ILE A 65 -11.68 -17.89 0.56
CA ILE A 65 -12.16 -17.99 1.94
C ILE A 65 -13.50 -18.68 1.95
N ALA A 66 -13.56 -19.86 2.57
CA ALA A 66 -14.77 -20.66 2.67
C ALA A 66 -15.88 -19.93 3.49
N GLY A 67 -17.12 -20.19 3.14
CA GLY A 67 -18.31 -19.60 3.77
C GLY A 67 -19.24 -18.98 2.74
N ASP A 68 -19.88 -17.88 3.10
CA ASP A 68 -20.84 -17.20 2.23
C ASP A 68 -20.17 -16.38 1.13
N ASP A 69 -20.86 -16.21 0.01
CA ASP A 69 -20.43 -15.31 -1.05
C ASP A 69 -20.43 -13.84 -0.60
N ILE A 70 -19.66 -13.01 -1.28
CA ILE A 70 -19.65 -11.56 -1.06
C ILE A 70 -21.03 -10.97 -1.42
N THR A 71 -21.56 -10.18 -0.51
CA THR A 71 -22.84 -9.49 -0.64
C THR A 71 -22.65 -8.00 -0.95
N HIS A 72 -23.73 -7.33 -1.33
CA HIS A 72 -23.73 -5.87 -1.43
C HIS A 72 -23.40 -5.19 -0.10
N ILE A 73 -23.77 -5.80 1.03
CA ILE A 73 -23.49 -5.26 2.36
C ILE A 73 -21.99 -5.25 2.62
N ASP A 74 -21.28 -6.32 2.25
CA ASP A 74 -19.83 -6.39 2.39
C ASP A 74 -19.11 -5.31 1.57
N ILE A 75 -19.56 -5.11 0.32
CA ILE A 75 -19.01 -4.09 -0.58
C ILE A 75 -19.28 -2.69 -0.01
N GLN A 76 -20.50 -2.40 0.41
CA GLN A 76 -20.87 -1.11 0.99
C GLN A 76 -20.13 -0.84 2.31
N TYR A 77 -19.98 -1.85 3.16
CA TYR A 77 -19.21 -1.75 4.38
C TYR A 77 -17.77 -1.28 4.10
N LEU A 78 -17.10 -1.94 3.15
CA LEU A 78 -15.72 -1.57 2.83
C LEU A 78 -15.65 -0.15 2.22
N ILE A 79 -16.54 0.20 1.30
CA ILE A 79 -16.61 1.54 0.71
C ILE A 79 -16.80 2.60 1.79
N SER A 80 -17.62 2.34 2.82
CA SER A 80 -17.86 3.29 3.91
C SER A 80 -16.62 3.57 4.78
N LYS A 81 -15.60 2.72 4.70
CA LYS A 81 -14.34 2.86 5.44
C LYS A 81 -13.25 3.59 4.66
N ILE A 82 -13.51 3.89 3.40
CA ILE A 82 -12.53 4.46 2.49
C ILE A 82 -12.93 5.90 2.19
N SER A 83 -11.95 6.78 2.00
CA SER A 83 -12.14 8.13 1.50
C SER A 83 -12.69 8.12 0.06
N GLU A 84 -13.01 9.27 -0.47
CA GLU A 84 -13.61 9.40 -1.80
C GLU A 84 -12.77 8.72 -2.89
N PHE A 85 -13.46 8.03 -3.81
CA PHE A 85 -12.86 7.46 -5.01
C PHE A 85 -12.68 8.55 -6.06
N GLY A 86 -11.54 8.56 -6.73
CA GLY A 86 -11.29 9.39 -7.89
C GLY A 86 -12.15 9.00 -9.11
N ASP A 87 -12.08 9.77 -10.17
CA ASP A 87 -12.79 9.51 -11.44
C ASP A 87 -12.38 8.18 -12.09
N ASP A 88 -11.20 7.65 -11.76
CA ASP A 88 -10.68 6.35 -12.18
C ASP A 88 -11.16 5.17 -11.32
N ASN A 89 -12.11 5.39 -10.39
CA ASN A 89 -12.61 4.40 -9.41
C ASN A 89 -11.52 3.82 -8.50
N ARG A 90 -10.49 4.60 -8.18
CA ARG A 90 -9.41 4.25 -7.26
C ARG A 90 -9.41 5.16 -6.05
N ALA A 91 -9.03 4.59 -4.91
CA ALA A 91 -8.79 5.32 -3.68
C ALA A 91 -7.54 4.77 -2.99
N GLY A 92 -6.88 5.61 -2.21
CA GLY A 92 -5.84 5.20 -1.28
C GLY A 92 -6.42 5.01 0.12
N ILE A 93 -5.61 4.44 1.01
CA ILE A 93 -5.82 4.49 2.44
C ILE A 93 -4.80 5.50 2.98
N GLU A 94 -5.29 6.49 3.72
CA GLU A 94 -4.46 7.57 4.27
C GLU A 94 -3.23 7.01 4.99
N ARG A 95 -2.08 7.65 4.75
CA ARG A 95 -0.76 7.28 5.32
C ARG A 95 -0.23 5.90 4.91
N THR A 96 -0.79 5.27 3.91
CA THR A 96 -0.34 3.97 3.38
C THR A 96 -0.10 4.04 1.89
N LEU A 97 0.58 3.02 1.34
CA LEU A 97 0.76 2.82 -0.10
C LEU A 97 -0.31 1.88 -0.69
N HIS A 98 -1.28 1.45 0.12
CA HIS A 98 -2.34 0.58 -0.34
C HIS A 98 -3.23 1.29 -1.35
N ARG A 99 -3.74 0.54 -2.30
CA ARG A 99 -4.66 1.03 -3.33
C ARG A 99 -5.90 0.17 -3.40
N ILE A 100 -7.05 0.82 -3.40
CA ILE A 100 -8.35 0.19 -3.53
C ILE A 100 -8.95 0.60 -4.87
N SER A 101 -9.44 -0.39 -5.61
CA SER A 101 -10.13 -0.19 -6.88
C SER A 101 -11.53 -0.75 -6.80
N VAL A 102 -12.51 0.01 -7.29
CA VAL A 102 -13.92 -0.41 -7.33
C VAL A 102 -14.29 -0.72 -8.76
N ILE A 103 -14.95 -1.87 -8.96
CA ILE A 103 -15.58 -2.22 -10.22
C ILE A 103 -17.08 -1.89 -10.11
N ARG A 104 -17.58 -1.13 -11.06
CA ARG A 104 -19.00 -0.74 -11.12
C ARG A 104 -19.67 -1.36 -12.34
N ASN A 105 -20.93 -1.73 -12.17
CA ASN A 105 -21.77 -2.14 -13.30
C ASN A 105 -22.17 -0.93 -14.16
N ARG A 106 -22.92 -1.18 -15.25
CA ARG A 106 -23.37 -0.13 -16.16
C ARG A 106 -24.26 0.94 -15.50
N LYS A 107 -24.87 0.62 -14.35
CA LYS A 107 -25.71 1.56 -13.57
C LYS A 107 -24.90 2.36 -12.54
N GLY A 108 -23.55 2.17 -12.49
CA GLY A 108 -22.68 2.81 -11.52
C GLY A 108 -22.65 2.13 -10.14
N THR A 109 -23.37 1.01 -9.97
CA THR A 109 -23.40 0.29 -8.70
C THR A 109 -22.10 -0.49 -8.50
N PRO A 110 -21.44 -0.39 -7.33
CA PRO A 110 -20.28 -1.20 -7.02
C PRO A 110 -20.62 -2.69 -6.98
N VAL A 111 -19.88 -3.50 -7.73
CA VAL A 111 -20.06 -4.96 -7.83
C VAL A 111 -18.78 -5.74 -7.54
N GLY A 112 -17.66 -5.05 -7.36
CA GLY A 112 -16.40 -5.67 -7.00
C GLY A 112 -15.44 -4.65 -6.40
N ILE A 113 -14.55 -5.12 -5.54
CA ILE A 113 -13.49 -4.33 -4.93
C ILE A 113 -12.21 -5.15 -4.93
N THR A 114 -11.12 -4.50 -5.32
CA THR A 114 -9.77 -5.06 -5.22
C THR A 114 -8.95 -4.17 -4.29
N CYS A 115 -8.43 -4.75 -3.23
CA CYS A 115 -7.52 -4.11 -2.27
C CYS A 115 -6.11 -4.61 -2.53
N ARG A 116 -5.25 -3.76 -3.10
CA ARG A 116 -3.84 -4.09 -3.36
C ARG A 116 -2.97 -3.60 -2.23
N VAL A 117 -2.17 -4.51 -1.68
CA VAL A 117 -1.17 -4.18 -0.66
C VAL A 117 -0.03 -3.39 -1.32
N GLY A 118 0.17 -2.15 -0.87
CA GLY A 118 1.33 -1.35 -1.22
C GLY A 118 2.41 -1.56 -0.18
N ARG A 119 3.62 -1.86 -0.61
CA ARG A 119 4.80 -2.01 0.25
C ARG A 119 5.84 -0.99 -0.14
N ALA A 120 6.45 -0.34 0.86
CA ALA A 120 7.71 0.33 0.64
C ALA A 120 8.75 -0.76 0.33
N ILE A 121 9.39 -0.66 -0.82
CA ILE A 121 10.49 -1.57 -1.16
C ILE A 121 11.73 -1.00 -0.48
N GLU A 122 12.09 -1.56 0.67
CA GLU A 122 13.32 -1.18 1.37
C GLU A 122 14.55 -1.62 0.57
N GLY A 123 15.58 -0.81 0.63
CA GLY A 123 16.88 -1.11 0.02
C GLY A 123 16.97 -0.85 -1.48
N THR A 124 15.95 -0.29 -2.13
CA THR A 124 16.02 0.10 -3.55
C THR A 124 17.09 1.16 -3.82
N ILE A 125 17.46 1.96 -2.82
CA ILE A 125 18.47 2.99 -2.96
C ILE A 125 19.90 2.52 -2.60
N LYS A 126 20.08 1.30 -2.09
CA LYS A 126 21.42 0.81 -1.70
C LYS A 126 22.49 1.01 -2.79
N ASN A 127 22.07 0.84 -4.04
CA ASN A 127 22.99 0.98 -5.18
C ASN A 127 23.28 2.44 -5.56
N ILE A 128 22.54 3.40 -5.03
CA ILE A 128 22.70 4.83 -5.30
C ILE A 128 22.77 5.67 -4.02
N GLU A 129 22.87 5.02 -2.87
CA GLU A 129 22.87 5.70 -1.57
C GLU A 129 24.04 6.66 -1.43
N ASP A 130 25.21 6.28 -1.91
CA ASP A 130 26.40 7.11 -1.97
C ASP A 130 26.19 8.37 -2.82
N LEU A 131 25.54 8.25 -3.98
CA LEU A 131 25.17 9.38 -4.82
C LEU A 131 24.15 10.30 -4.14
N VAL A 132 23.15 9.73 -3.48
CA VAL A 132 22.13 10.49 -2.76
C VAL A 132 22.74 11.26 -1.59
N LEU A 133 23.69 10.66 -0.88
CA LEU A 133 24.35 11.27 0.27
C LEU A 133 25.48 12.24 -0.12
N SER A 134 25.98 12.21 -1.36
CA SER A 134 27.03 13.11 -1.86
C SER A 134 26.61 14.59 -1.86
N GLY A 135 25.32 14.87 -1.89
CA GLY A 135 24.77 16.23 -2.02
C GLY A 135 24.71 16.74 -3.46
N GLU A 136 25.06 15.90 -4.43
CA GLU A 136 24.96 16.22 -5.84
C GLU A 136 23.53 16.07 -6.37
N SER A 137 23.24 16.74 -7.49
CA SER A 137 21.94 16.59 -8.15
C SER A 137 21.83 15.23 -8.85
N VAL A 138 20.78 14.48 -8.59
CA VAL A 138 20.53 13.16 -9.17
C VAL A 138 19.27 13.19 -10.03
N LEU A 139 19.38 12.75 -11.29
CA LEU A 139 18.24 12.58 -12.19
C LEU A 139 17.92 11.10 -12.39
N LEU A 140 16.69 10.70 -12.03
CA LEU A 140 16.21 9.33 -12.20
C LEU A 140 15.42 9.20 -13.51
N LEU A 141 15.96 8.43 -14.45
CA LEU A 141 15.33 8.12 -15.73
C LEU A 141 14.91 6.66 -15.79
N GLY A 142 13.74 6.40 -16.34
CA GLY A 142 13.26 5.03 -16.55
C GLY A 142 11.86 4.98 -17.16
N LYS A 143 11.51 3.82 -17.71
CA LYS A 143 10.17 3.57 -18.26
C LYS A 143 9.10 3.68 -17.15
N PRO A 144 7.82 3.92 -17.50
CA PRO A 144 6.73 3.80 -16.56
C PRO A 144 6.73 2.44 -15.84
N GLY A 145 6.43 2.43 -14.53
CA GLY A 145 6.32 1.20 -13.74
C GLY A 145 7.64 0.58 -13.27
N VAL A 146 8.81 1.16 -13.56
CA VAL A 146 10.11 0.60 -13.09
C VAL A 146 10.45 0.93 -11.64
N GLY A 147 9.59 1.67 -10.93
CA GLY A 147 9.79 1.98 -9.51
C GLY A 147 10.45 3.33 -9.21
N LYS A 148 10.46 4.29 -10.15
CA LYS A 148 11.02 5.64 -9.92
C LYS A 148 10.40 6.34 -8.72
N THR A 149 9.07 6.33 -8.62
CA THR A 149 8.33 6.95 -7.51
C THR A 149 8.68 6.28 -6.17
N THR A 150 8.76 4.96 -6.15
CA THR A 150 9.19 4.20 -4.96
C THR A 150 10.60 4.58 -4.54
N MET A 151 11.51 4.73 -5.49
CA MET A 151 12.89 5.14 -5.25
C MET A 151 12.97 6.57 -4.70
N LEU A 152 12.18 7.51 -5.23
CA LEU A 152 12.14 8.90 -4.74
C LEU A 152 11.61 8.98 -3.31
N ARG A 153 10.59 8.22 -2.94
CA ARG A 153 10.10 8.12 -1.56
C ARG A 153 11.18 7.60 -0.62
N GLU A 154 11.90 6.58 -1.04
CA GLU A 154 12.99 5.99 -0.25
C GLU A 154 14.16 6.96 -0.11
N VAL A 155 14.52 7.70 -1.15
CA VAL A 155 15.52 8.80 -1.11
C VAL A 155 15.10 9.85 -0.09
N ALA A 156 13.86 10.32 -0.14
CA ALA A 156 13.35 11.32 0.81
C ALA A 156 13.43 10.81 2.26
N ARG A 157 13.06 9.55 2.48
CA ARG A 157 13.15 8.91 3.79
C ARG A 157 14.60 8.84 4.30
N VAL A 158 15.51 8.35 3.50
CA VAL A 158 16.92 8.21 3.89
C VAL A 158 17.56 9.56 4.17
N LEU A 159 17.32 10.57 3.35
CA LEU A 159 17.83 11.92 3.57
C LEU A 159 17.27 12.53 4.86
N SER A 160 16.00 12.34 5.13
CA SER A 160 15.34 12.87 6.32
C SER A 160 15.80 12.15 7.60
N ILE A 161 15.76 10.83 7.61
CA ILE A 161 15.96 10.02 8.81
C ILE A 161 17.45 9.73 9.03
N ASN A 162 18.16 9.22 8.00
CA ASN A 162 19.55 8.77 8.17
C ASN A 162 20.53 9.92 8.09
N ALA A 163 20.31 10.86 7.18
CA ALA A 163 21.18 12.01 6.99
C ALA A 163 20.74 13.25 7.77
N ASN A 164 19.62 13.18 8.50
CA ASN A 164 19.03 14.29 9.24
C ASN A 164 18.93 15.59 8.41
N LYS A 165 18.54 15.45 7.14
CA LYS A 165 18.36 16.57 6.21
C LYS A 165 16.91 17.05 6.24
N ARG A 166 16.73 18.35 6.04
CA ARG A 166 15.39 18.90 5.77
C ARG A 166 15.06 18.64 4.30
N VAL A 167 14.11 17.73 4.07
CA VAL A 167 13.67 17.33 2.73
C VAL A 167 12.43 18.13 2.35
N VAL A 168 12.40 18.68 1.14
CA VAL A 168 11.24 19.33 0.54
C VAL A 168 10.85 18.52 -0.70
N ILE A 169 9.59 18.09 -0.78
CA ILE A 169 9.05 17.35 -1.92
C ILE A 169 8.20 18.32 -2.74
N VAL A 170 8.55 18.46 -4.03
CA VAL A 170 7.72 19.18 -5.00
C VAL A 170 7.09 18.14 -5.92
N ASP A 171 5.81 17.85 -5.69
CA ASP A 171 5.07 16.79 -6.36
C ASP A 171 3.93 17.37 -7.19
N THR A 172 4.19 17.57 -8.48
CA THR A 172 3.23 18.19 -9.40
C THR A 172 2.09 17.27 -9.83
N SER A 173 2.19 15.96 -9.54
CA SER A 173 1.26 14.93 -10.03
C SER A 173 0.66 14.08 -8.92
N ASN A 174 0.89 14.42 -7.66
CA ASN A 174 0.46 13.65 -6.47
C ASN A 174 0.87 12.17 -6.52
N GLU A 175 2.07 11.89 -7.03
CA GLU A 175 2.59 10.52 -7.16
C GLU A 175 3.49 10.10 -6.00
N ILE A 176 4.07 11.06 -5.29
CA ILE A 176 5.11 10.81 -4.28
C ILE A 176 4.55 10.94 -2.87
N ALA A 177 3.93 12.08 -2.56
CA ALA A 177 3.44 12.38 -1.21
C ALA A 177 2.01 11.89 -0.96
N GLY A 178 1.22 11.69 -2.02
CA GLY A 178 -0.20 11.33 -1.92
C GLY A 178 -1.09 12.51 -1.45
N ASP A 179 -2.40 12.29 -1.47
CA ASP A 179 -3.38 13.23 -0.93
C ASP A 179 -3.50 13.02 0.59
N GLY A 180 -3.00 13.94 1.37
CA GLY A 180 -3.16 13.94 2.82
C GLY A 180 -3.26 15.37 3.34
N ASP A 181 -4.03 15.58 4.40
CA ASP A 181 -4.23 16.89 5.03
C ASP A 181 -2.97 17.42 5.75
N VAL A 182 -1.88 16.65 5.76
CA VAL A 182 -0.62 17.01 6.40
C VAL A 182 0.53 16.80 5.42
N ALA A 183 1.18 17.87 5.07
CA ALA A 183 2.40 17.88 4.28
C ALA A 183 3.59 17.28 5.03
#